data_b0f507a64afdbb9a2c7a8e79d321a237
#
_entry.id   b0f507a64afdbb9a2c7a8e79d321a237
#
_cell.length_a   1.000
_cell.length_b   1.000
_cell.length_c   1.000
_cell.angle_alpha   90.00
_cell.angle_beta   90.00
_cell.angle_gamma   90.00
#
_symmetry.space_group_name_H-M   'P 1'
#
loop_
_entity.id
_entity.type
_entity.pdbx_description
1 polymer ?
#
loop_
_entity_poly.entity_id
_entity_poly.type
_entity_poly.pdbx_seq_one_letter_code
_entity_poly.pdbx_strand_id
1 'polypeptide(L)'
;MAEMVSTNQFKNGMHIDVEGTTYRIVEFQHVKPGKGGAFVRTKLKNFDNGSVVDRTFRAGEKFPRILTSVADMQFLYDDGAEVVFMDTATYEQVQLKREMCADELRFMKEGDTVQLLSVRSEEHTV
;
A
#
# COMPACT_ATOMS: atom_id res chain seq x y z
N MET A 1 10.02 4.87 16.52
CA MET A 1 9.92 6.01 15.58
C MET A 1 9.79 5.51 14.16
N ALA A 2 9.01 6.18 13.37
CA ALA A 2 8.87 5.81 11.97
C ALA A 2 10.16 6.14 11.22
N GLU A 3 10.58 5.23 10.35
CA GLU A 3 11.71 5.47 9.47
C GLU A 3 11.27 6.45 8.38
N MET A 4 12.09 7.46 8.15
CA MET A 4 11.82 8.45 7.10
C MET A 4 12.55 8.05 5.83
N VAL A 5 11.88 8.21 4.71
CA VAL A 5 12.46 7.94 3.40
C VAL A 5 12.35 9.21 2.56
N SER A 6 13.44 9.56 1.89
CA SER A 6 13.44 10.71 0.99
C SER A 6 13.07 10.28 -0.42
N THR A 7 12.67 11.26 -1.24
CA THR A 7 12.35 11.00 -2.64
C THR A 7 13.51 10.37 -3.40
N ASN A 8 14.74 10.63 -2.96
CA ASN A 8 15.94 10.04 -3.58
C ASN A 8 16.06 8.54 -3.32
N GLN A 9 15.32 8.03 -2.34
CA GLN A 9 15.32 6.63 -1.94
C GLN A 9 14.08 5.88 -2.43
N PHE A 10 13.19 6.55 -3.16
CA PHE A 10 11.95 5.94 -3.64
C PHE A 10 12.23 4.73 -4.52
N LYS A 11 11.41 3.71 -4.34
CA LYS A 11 11.41 2.51 -5.17
C LYS A 11 9.96 2.11 -5.46
N ASN A 12 9.74 1.54 -6.63
CA ASN A 12 8.41 1.04 -6.99
C ASN A 12 7.99 -0.04 -5.99
N GLY A 13 6.75 0.04 -5.54
CA GLY A 13 6.22 -0.90 -4.56
C GLY A 13 6.40 -0.47 -3.11
N MET A 14 7.16 0.58 -2.85
CA MET A 14 7.35 1.12 -1.50
C MET A 14 6.08 1.79 -1.01
N HIS A 15 5.77 1.63 0.28
CA HIS A 15 4.61 2.28 0.89
C HIS A 15 5.07 3.44 1.76
N ILE A 16 4.38 4.57 1.61
CA ILE A 16 4.69 5.79 2.38
C ILE A 16 3.41 6.42 2.89
N ASP A 17 3.55 7.22 3.94
CA ASP A 17 2.45 8.00 4.51
C ASP A 17 2.55 9.43 3.96
N VAL A 18 1.50 9.88 3.29
CA VAL A 18 1.41 11.25 2.80
C VAL A 18 0.16 11.87 3.43
N GLU A 19 0.38 12.81 4.33
CA GLU A 19 -0.70 13.53 5.01
C GLU A 19 -1.73 12.60 5.68
N GLY A 20 -1.22 11.53 6.31
CA GLY A 20 -2.08 10.58 7.02
C GLY A 20 -2.67 9.47 6.18
N THR A 21 -2.40 9.45 4.89
CA THR A 21 -2.92 8.42 3.98
C THR A 21 -1.77 7.55 3.50
N THR A 22 -1.98 6.24 3.52
CA THR A 22 -0.99 5.27 3.05
C THR A 22 -1.10 5.12 1.55
N TYR A 23 0.02 5.32 0.86
CA TYR A 23 0.12 5.16 -0.59
C TYR A 23 1.23 4.20 -0.96
N ARG A 24 1.02 3.45 -2.03
CA ARG A 24 2.07 2.66 -2.65
C ARG A 24 2.63 3.44 -3.83
N ILE A 25 3.95 3.51 -3.94
CA ILE A 25 4.60 4.13 -5.09
C ILE A 25 4.50 3.18 -6.27
N VAL A 26 3.75 3.58 -7.30
CA VAL A 26 3.57 2.78 -8.50
C VAL A 26 4.73 3.04 -9.46
N GLU A 27 5.03 4.31 -9.68
CA GLU A 27 6.18 4.72 -10.47
C GLU A 27 6.57 6.15 -10.10
N PHE A 28 7.77 6.52 -10.42
CA PHE A 28 8.27 7.86 -10.14
C PHE A 28 9.30 8.26 -11.17
N GLN A 29 9.47 9.56 -11.35
CA GLN A 29 10.43 10.12 -12.29
C GLN A 29 11.08 11.35 -11.69
N HIS A 30 12.41 11.34 -11.64
CA HIS A 30 13.18 12.51 -11.22
C HIS A 30 13.30 13.47 -12.40
N VAL A 31 12.98 14.74 -12.16
CA VAL A 31 13.04 15.77 -13.19
C VAL A 31 13.92 16.90 -12.68
N LYS A 32 14.91 17.25 -13.48
CA LYS A 32 15.79 18.40 -13.20
C LYS A 32 15.57 19.44 -14.29
N PRO A 33 14.73 20.45 -14.04
CA PRO A 33 14.57 21.52 -15.02
C PRO A 33 15.84 22.38 -15.10
N GLY A 34 16.04 23.07 -16.20
CA GLY A 34 17.21 23.90 -16.38
C GLY A 34 17.29 25.05 -15.39
N LYS A 35 16.14 25.49 -14.88
CA LYS A 35 16.04 26.53 -13.85
C LYS A 35 15.10 26.04 -12.78
N GLY A 36 15.42 26.41 -11.53
CA GLY A 36 14.62 26.03 -10.38
C GLY A 36 15.05 24.71 -9.77
N GLY A 37 14.33 24.26 -8.76
CA GLY A 37 14.67 23.05 -8.03
C GLY A 37 14.22 21.78 -8.75
N ALA A 38 14.96 20.72 -8.51
CA ALA A 38 14.57 19.40 -9.00
C ALA A 38 13.31 18.92 -8.30
N PHE A 39 12.51 18.14 -8.98
CA PHE A 39 11.29 17.57 -8.40
C PHE A 39 11.12 16.13 -8.86
N VAL A 40 10.22 15.41 -8.19
CA VAL A 40 9.93 14.01 -8.48
C VAL A 40 8.44 13.88 -8.76
N ARG A 41 8.10 13.49 -9.97
CA ARG A 41 6.73 13.13 -10.32
C ARG A 41 6.48 11.73 -9.84
N THR A 42 5.45 11.55 -9.04
CA THR A 42 5.18 10.27 -8.41
C THR A 42 3.75 9.85 -8.65
N LYS A 43 3.59 8.64 -9.13
CA LYS A 43 2.26 8.03 -9.26
C LYS A 43 2.04 7.16 -8.04
N LEU A 44 0.98 7.47 -7.29
CA LEU A 44 0.67 6.83 -6.01
C LEU A 44 -0.66 6.12 -6.08
N LYS A 45 -0.71 4.92 -5.52
CA LYS A 45 -1.95 4.17 -5.39
C LYS A 45 -2.39 4.20 -3.93
N ASN A 46 -3.60 4.70 -3.69
CA ASN A 46 -4.17 4.72 -2.34
C ASN A 46 -4.37 3.29 -1.87
N PHE A 47 -3.81 2.96 -0.71
CA PHE A 47 -3.87 1.60 -0.18
C PHE A 47 -5.30 1.19 0.18
N ASP A 48 -6.09 2.13 0.70
CA ASP A 48 -7.43 1.82 1.21
C ASP A 48 -8.47 1.65 0.11
N ASN A 49 -8.43 2.49 -0.92
CA ASN A 49 -9.48 2.48 -1.95
C ASN A 49 -8.97 2.15 -3.36
N GLY A 50 -7.67 1.99 -3.52
CA GLY A 50 -7.09 1.61 -4.81
C GLY A 50 -7.02 2.72 -5.85
N SER A 51 -7.45 3.93 -5.53
CA SER A 51 -7.38 5.02 -6.51
C SER A 51 -5.94 5.45 -6.74
N VAL A 52 -5.65 5.86 -7.99
CA VAL A 52 -4.31 6.27 -8.39
C VAL A 52 -4.31 7.77 -8.59
N VAL A 53 -3.33 8.44 -7.97
CA VAL A 53 -3.18 9.89 -8.07
C VAL A 53 -1.74 10.22 -8.46
N ASP A 54 -1.57 11.36 -9.13
CA ASP A 54 -0.24 11.87 -9.45
C ASP A 54 0.10 12.99 -8.48
N ARG A 55 1.27 12.91 -7.87
CA ARG A 55 1.77 13.94 -6.96
C ARG A 55 3.18 14.33 -7.37
N THR A 56 3.49 15.61 -7.22
CA THR A 56 4.83 16.12 -7.46
C THR A 56 5.44 16.55 -6.15
N PHE A 57 6.60 16.00 -5.84
CA PHE A 57 7.33 16.31 -4.60
C PHE A 57 8.64 17.00 -4.95
N ARG A 58 9.15 17.79 -4.00
CA ARG A 58 10.48 18.36 -4.13
C ARG A 58 11.53 17.26 -3.96
N ALA A 59 12.61 17.35 -4.72
CA ALA A 59 13.72 16.42 -4.54
C ALA A 59 14.25 16.53 -3.11
N GLY A 60 14.41 15.39 -2.45
CA GLY A 60 14.87 15.34 -1.08
C GLY A 60 13.79 15.45 -0.01
N GLU A 61 12.54 15.64 -0.40
CA GLU A 61 11.43 15.67 0.56
C GLU A 61 11.30 14.28 1.22
N LYS A 62 10.96 14.27 2.51
CA LYS A 62 10.91 13.02 3.29
C LYS A 62 9.52 12.68 3.72
N PHE A 63 9.23 11.38 3.80
CA PHE A 63 7.94 10.84 4.23
C PHE A 63 8.14 9.66 5.16
N PRO A 64 7.24 9.42 6.11
CA PRO A 64 7.30 8.20 6.92
C PRO A 64 7.13 6.97 6.04
N ARG A 65 8.00 6.00 6.21
CA ARG A 65 7.90 4.74 5.50
C ARG A 65 6.95 3.82 6.23
N ILE A 66 6.06 3.19 5.49
CA ILE A 66 5.11 2.22 6.03
C ILE A 66 5.68 0.83 5.78
N LEU A 67 5.81 0.05 6.84
CA LEU A 67 6.28 -1.32 6.73
C LEU A 67 5.16 -2.23 6.29
N THR A 68 5.51 -3.24 5.49
CA THR A 68 4.54 -4.19 4.97
C THR A 68 4.90 -5.60 5.41
N SER A 69 3.88 -6.44 5.55
CA SER A 69 4.06 -7.87 5.78
C SER A 69 3.11 -8.64 4.88
N VAL A 70 3.52 -9.85 4.50
CA VAL A 70 2.73 -10.70 3.63
C VAL A 70 2.43 -11.99 4.39
N ALA A 71 1.17 -12.40 4.36
CA ALA A 71 0.74 -13.65 4.98
C ALA A 71 -0.09 -14.46 3.98
N ASP A 72 0.06 -15.78 4.02
CA ASP A 72 -0.78 -16.67 3.24
C ASP A 72 -2.14 -16.79 3.93
N MET A 73 -3.19 -16.49 3.19
CA MET A 73 -4.56 -16.50 3.70
C MET A 73 -5.43 -17.38 2.82
N GLN A 74 -6.43 -17.99 3.42
CA GLN A 74 -7.45 -18.70 2.68
C GLN A 74 -8.68 -17.82 2.56
N PHE A 75 -9.17 -17.67 1.32
CA PHE A 75 -10.41 -16.92 1.09
C PHE A 75 -11.58 -17.77 1.55
N LEU A 76 -12.32 -17.31 2.55
CA LEU A 76 -13.46 -18.06 3.09
C LEU A 76 -14.75 -17.71 2.37
N TYR A 77 -15.15 -16.44 2.39
CA TYR A 77 -16.39 -16.01 1.74
C TYR A 77 -16.45 -14.51 1.60
N ASP A 78 -17.38 -14.07 0.77
CA ASP A 78 -17.73 -12.67 0.53
C ASP A 78 -19.19 -12.50 0.95
N ASP A 79 -19.43 -11.64 1.95
CA ASP A 79 -20.80 -11.43 2.45
C ASP A 79 -21.51 -10.26 1.77
N GLY A 80 -20.90 -9.68 0.74
CA GLY A 80 -21.45 -8.55 0.01
C GLY A 80 -20.94 -7.19 0.48
N ALA A 81 -20.52 -7.09 1.73
CA ALA A 81 -19.95 -5.86 2.30
C ALA A 81 -18.49 -6.06 2.66
N GLU A 82 -18.17 -7.24 3.16
CA GLU A 82 -16.82 -7.59 3.59
C GLU A 82 -16.41 -8.93 3.02
N VAL A 83 -15.11 -9.11 2.86
CA VAL A 83 -14.52 -10.36 2.41
C VAL A 83 -13.73 -10.93 3.57
N VAL A 84 -13.94 -12.21 3.86
CA VAL A 84 -13.34 -12.86 5.03
C VAL A 84 -12.25 -13.81 4.58
N PHE A 85 -11.08 -13.67 5.22
CA PHE A 85 -9.91 -14.52 4.99
C PHE A 85 -9.49 -15.16 6.30
N MET A 86 -8.83 -16.29 6.21
CA MET A 86 -8.30 -16.98 7.39
C MET A 86 -6.80 -17.21 7.20
N ASP A 87 -6.04 -16.83 8.21
CA ASP A 87 -4.60 -17.09 8.23
C ASP A 87 -4.36 -18.60 8.28
N THR A 88 -3.59 -19.13 7.33
CA THR A 88 -3.37 -20.56 7.22
C THR A 88 -2.48 -21.11 8.33
N ALA A 89 -1.73 -20.27 9.01
CA ALA A 89 -0.85 -20.68 10.12
C ALA A 89 -1.53 -20.56 11.48
N THR A 90 -2.26 -19.47 11.72
CA THR A 90 -2.85 -19.18 13.03
C THR A 90 -4.33 -19.46 13.10
N TYR A 91 -4.99 -19.63 11.96
CA TYR A 91 -6.44 -19.81 11.81
C TYR A 91 -7.26 -18.59 12.26
N GLU A 92 -6.60 -17.44 12.44
CA GLU A 92 -7.31 -16.21 12.73
C GLU A 92 -8.00 -15.69 11.48
N GLN A 93 -9.19 -15.13 11.65
CA GLN A 93 -9.96 -14.57 10.55
C GLN A 93 -9.74 -13.08 10.47
N VAL A 94 -9.64 -12.58 9.22
CA VAL A 94 -9.47 -11.17 8.92
C VAL A 94 -10.57 -10.76 7.98
N GLN A 95 -11.22 -9.63 8.27
CA GLN A 95 -12.27 -9.07 7.43
C GLN A 95 -11.76 -7.82 6.74
N LEU A 96 -11.93 -7.76 5.43
CA LEU A 96 -11.56 -6.60 4.63
C LEU A 96 -12.80 -6.06 3.95
N LYS A 97 -12.86 -4.75 3.79
CA LYS A 97 -13.92 -4.14 3.01
C LYS A 97 -13.82 -4.63 1.57
N ARG A 98 -14.97 -4.96 1.00
CA ARG A 98 -15.03 -5.51 -0.35
C ARG A 98 -14.38 -4.60 -1.37
N GLU A 99 -14.48 -3.29 -1.20
CA GLU A 99 -13.88 -2.32 -2.11
C GLU A 99 -12.35 -2.36 -2.14
N MET A 100 -11.71 -2.84 -1.06
CA MET A 100 -10.26 -2.95 -0.99
C MET A 100 -9.71 -4.07 -1.86
N CYS A 101 -10.53 -5.06 -2.17
CA CYS A 101 -10.10 -6.24 -2.95
C CYS A 101 -11.03 -6.53 -4.12
N ALA A 102 -11.74 -5.51 -4.60
CA ALA A 102 -12.73 -5.70 -5.67
C ALA A 102 -12.13 -6.29 -6.95
N ASP A 103 -10.92 -5.88 -7.32
CA ASP A 103 -10.28 -6.39 -8.53
C ASP A 103 -9.85 -7.85 -8.35
N GLU A 104 -9.32 -8.17 -7.19
CA GLU A 104 -8.84 -9.51 -6.88
C GLU A 104 -10.00 -10.51 -6.75
N LEU A 105 -11.17 -10.04 -6.30
CA LEU A 105 -12.34 -10.90 -6.16
C LEU A 105 -12.77 -11.55 -7.47
N ARG A 106 -12.45 -10.93 -8.59
CA ARG A 106 -12.79 -11.50 -9.91
C ARG A 106 -12.09 -12.82 -10.17
N PHE A 107 -10.97 -13.05 -9.49
CA PHE A 107 -10.11 -14.21 -9.74
C PHE A 107 -10.04 -15.16 -8.56
N MET A 108 -10.70 -14.84 -7.44
CA MET A 108 -10.67 -15.66 -6.24
C MET A 108 -11.93 -16.51 -6.13
N LYS A 109 -11.75 -17.76 -5.70
CA LYS A 109 -12.84 -18.65 -5.36
C LYS A 109 -12.73 -19.03 -3.89
N GLU A 110 -13.86 -19.31 -3.26
CA GLU A 110 -13.88 -19.78 -1.89
C GLU A 110 -12.95 -20.98 -1.73
N GLY A 111 -12.11 -20.92 -0.71
CA GLY A 111 -11.12 -21.96 -0.46
C GLY A 111 -9.75 -21.72 -1.08
N ASP A 112 -9.63 -20.74 -1.98
CA ASP A 112 -8.34 -20.44 -2.59
C ASP A 112 -7.37 -19.85 -1.56
N THR A 113 -6.09 -20.17 -1.72
CA THR A 113 -5.03 -19.57 -0.92
C THR A 113 -4.52 -18.33 -1.65
N VAL A 114 -4.51 -17.22 -0.95
CA VAL A 114 -4.06 -15.93 -1.49
C VAL A 114 -3.04 -15.31 -0.54
N GLN A 115 -2.28 -14.36 -1.03
CA GLN A 115 -1.38 -13.59 -0.19
C GLN A 115 -2.02 -12.28 0.19
N LEU A 116 -2.06 -12.00 1.49
CA LEU A 116 -2.61 -10.75 1.99
C LEU A 116 -1.46 -9.85 2.41
N LEU A 117 -1.43 -8.65 1.80
CA LEU A 117 -0.45 -7.64 2.12
C LEU A 117 -1.01 -6.73 3.20
N SER A 118 -0.35 -6.70 4.34
CA SER A 118 -0.71 -5.81 5.44
C SER A 118 0.31 -4.69 5.51
N VAL A 119 -0.17 -3.47 5.71
CA VAL A 119 0.70 -2.32 5.92
C VAL A 119 0.64 -1.93 7.39
N ARG A 120 1.79 -1.56 7.93
CA ARG A 120 1.90 -1.17 9.32
C ARG A 120 2.83 0.01 9.43
N SER A 121 2.37 1.08 10.08
CA SER A 121 3.23 2.18 10.44
C SER A 121 4.03 1.78 11.66
N GLU A 122 5.31 2.14 11.68
CA GLU A 122 6.13 1.90 12.87
C GLU A 122 5.59 2.63 14.09
N GLU A 123 4.86 3.72 13.88
CA GLU A 123 4.24 4.49 14.96
C GLU A 123 3.17 3.69 15.68
N HIS A 124 2.63 2.67 15.05
CA HIS A 124 1.59 1.82 15.61
C HIS A 124 2.13 0.48 16.09
N THR A 125 3.42 0.34 16.21
CA THR A 125 4.01 -0.89 16.72
C THR A 125 3.67 -1.03 18.21
N VAL A 126 3.05 -2.08 18.55
CA VAL A 126 2.63 -2.33 19.93
C VAL A 126 3.29 -3.60 20.40
#